data_9e99b0265a760a23f52f453ad504504a
#
_entry.id   9e99b0265a760a23f52f453ad504504a
#
_cell.length_a   1.000
_cell.length_b   1.000
_cell.length_c   1.000
_cell.angle_alpha   90.00
_cell.angle_beta   90.00
_cell.angle_gamma   90.00
#
_symmetry.space_group_name_H-M   'P 1'
#
loop_
_entity.id
_entity.type
_entity.pdbx_description
1 polymer ?
#
loop_
_entity_poly.entity_id
_entity_poly.type
_entity_poly.pdbx_seq_one_letter_code
_entity_poly.pdbx_strand_id
1 'polypeptide(L)'
;MWPNLWDVSSGGHVLTGELGYQAGIREAKEELGVDLKRDELEFIGATTSENIQKDIINRHYNEYYIVHKDIDLNDITIQEDEVQEVKWFNVEELKKRVDNNFEELTDKVELWHYLIKYFDFFLK
;
A
#
# COMPACT_ATOMS: atom_id res chain seq x y z
N MET A 1 -9.76 -0.09 -7.62
CA MET A 1 -8.50 0.03 -8.39
C MET A 1 -8.41 1.39 -9.08
N TRP A 2 -7.22 1.93 -9.19
CA TRP A 2 -6.92 3.15 -9.93
C TRP A 2 -6.25 2.75 -11.25
N PRO A 3 -6.99 2.70 -12.37
CA PRO A 3 -6.41 2.21 -13.63
C PRO A 3 -5.27 3.10 -14.12
N ASN A 4 -4.19 2.44 -14.56
CA ASN A 4 -3.00 3.07 -15.12
C ASN A 4 -2.20 3.96 -14.14
N LEU A 5 -2.45 3.83 -12.83
CA LEU A 5 -1.66 4.52 -11.80
C LEU A 5 -0.95 3.50 -10.92
N TRP A 6 0.27 3.85 -10.48
CA TRP A 6 1.00 3.04 -9.51
C TRP A 6 0.49 3.31 -8.11
N ASP A 7 0.33 2.25 -7.35
CA ASP A 7 -0.11 2.27 -5.97
C ASP A 7 0.77 1.36 -5.13
N VAL A 8 0.56 1.35 -3.82
CA VAL A 8 1.22 0.40 -2.91
C VAL A 8 0.88 -1.03 -3.30
N SER A 9 1.69 -1.97 -2.79
CA SER A 9 1.60 -3.38 -3.21
C SER A 9 0.22 -3.98 -3.00
N SER A 10 -0.40 -3.71 -1.87
CA SER A 10 -1.78 -4.14 -1.62
C SER A 10 -2.42 -3.27 -0.56
N GLY A 11 -3.74 -3.26 -0.54
CA GLY A 11 -4.50 -2.53 0.45
C GLY A 11 -5.99 -2.76 0.29
N GLY A 12 -6.74 -2.47 1.31
CA GLY A 12 -8.18 -2.62 1.29
C GLY A 12 -8.80 -2.22 2.63
N HIS A 13 -10.09 -2.45 2.76
CA HIS A 13 -10.85 -2.09 3.94
C HIS A 13 -10.73 -3.15 5.04
N VAL A 14 -10.63 -2.69 6.29
CA VAL A 14 -10.68 -3.56 7.46
C VAL A 14 -12.13 -4.03 7.65
N LEU A 15 -12.31 -5.34 7.75
CA LEU A 15 -13.62 -5.93 7.96
C LEU A 15 -14.00 -5.90 9.46
N THR A 16 -15.29 -5.99 9.75
CA THR A 16 -15.77 -6.04 11.12
C THR A 16 -15.13 -7.19 11.90
N GLY A 17 -14.56 -6.86 13.06
CA GLY A 17 -13.86 -7.83 13.92
C GLY A 17 -12.41 -8.09 13.55
N GLU A 18 -11.92 -7.47 12.48
CA GLU A 18 -10.56 -7.61 11.98
C GLU A 18 -9.69 -6.46 12.51
N LEU A 19 -8.44 -6.77 12.85
CA LEU A 19 -7.45 -5.74 13.16
C LEU A 19 -6.75 -5.28 11.88
N GLY A 20 -6.13 -4.11 11.91
CA GLY A 20 -5.47 -3.54 10.72
C GLY A 20 -4.44 -4.46 10.09
N TYR A 21 -3.54 -5.06 10.89
CA TYR A 21 -2.53 -5.98 10.35
C TYR A 21 -3.16 -7.25 9.76
N GLN A 22 -4.28 -7.71 10.32
CA GLN A 22 -5.01 -8.86 9.79
C GLN A 22 -5.59 -8.55 8.42
N ALA A 23 -6.14 -7.35 8.26
CA ALA A 23 -6.62 -6.88 6.97
C ALA A 23 -5.49 -6.84 5.94
N GLY A 24 -4.32 -6.35 6.33
CA GLY A 24 -3.14 -6.31 5.46
C GLY A 24 -2.73 -7.70 4.98
N ILE A 25 -2.71 -8.68 5.89
CA ILE A 25 -2.38 -10.07 5.56
C ILE A 25 -3.43 -10.64 4.59
N ARG A 26 -4.70 -10.42 4.86
CA ARG A 26 -5.79 -10.90 4.01
C ARG A 26 -5.73 -10.29 2.61
N GLU A 27 -5.58 -8.98 2.53
CA GLU A 27 -5.54 -8.27 1.24
C GLU A 27 -4.33 -8.69 0.40
N ALA A 28 -3.17 -8.90 1.03
CA ALA A 28 -1.99 -9.40 0.31
C ALA A 28 -2.24 -10.77 -0.29
N LYS A 29 -2.94 -11.64 0.43
CA LYS A 29 -3.30 -12.97 -0.08
C LYS A 29 -4.28 -12.87 -1.24
N GLU A 30 -5.31 -12.03 -1.10
CA GLU A 30 -6.34 -11.87 -2.13
C GLU A 30 -5.78 -11.20 -3.40
N GLU A 31 -5.02 -10.12 -3.25
CA GLU A 31 -4.57 -9.33 -4.39
C GLU A 31 -3.32 -9.87 -5.07
N LEU A 32 -2.39 -10.45 -4.30
CA LEU A 32 -1.08 -10.87 -4.79
C LEU A 32 -0.79 -12.35 -4.60
N GLY A 33 -1.63 -13.09 -3.90
CA GLY A 33 -1.40 -14.49 -3.60
C GLY A 33 -0.23 -14.72 -2.65
N VAL A 34 0.15 -13.73 -1.86
CA VAL A 34 1.29 -13.80 -0.94
C VAL A 34 0.82 -14.09 0.47
N ASP A 35 1.45 -15.10 1.11
CA ASP A 35 1.19 -15.45 2.50
C ASP A 35 2.13 -14.68 3.41
N LEU A 36 1.57 -13.82 4.26
CA LEU A 36 2.33 -13.02 5.21
C LEU A 36 2.07 -13.46 6.64
N LYS A 37 3.10 -13.32 7.47
CA LYS A 37 3.00 -13.51 8.92
C LYS A 37 3.04 -12.16 9.60
N ARG A 38 2.46 -12.07 10.79
CA ARG A 38 2.43 -10.82 11.53
C ARG A 38 3.82 -10.22 11.78
N ASP A 39 4.81 -11.07 12.08
CA ASP A 39 6.17 -10.61 12.36
C ASP A 39 6.93 -10.12 11.12
N GLU A 40 6.36 -10.32 9.93
CA GLU A 40 6.90 -9.79 8.68
C GLU A 40 6.38 -8.38 8.37
N LEU A 41 5.41 -7.86 9.16
CA LEU A 41 4.85 -6.53 8.98
C LEU A 41 5.39 -5.55 10.03
N GLU A 42 5.82 -4.40 9.56
CA GLU A 42 6.23 -3.30 10.43
C GLU A 42 5.28 -2.12 10.24
N PHE A 43 4.63 -1.67 11.31
CA PHE A 43 3.76 -0.50 11.29
C PHE A 43 4.60 0.76 11.14
N ILE A 44 4.29 1.60 10.14
CA ILE A 44 5.07 2.82 9.88
C ILE A 44 4.26 4.10 10.08
N GLY A 45 2.96 4.03 10.15
CA GLY A 45 2.16 5.21 10.36
C GLY A 45 0.69 4.98 10.11
N ALA A 46 -0.11 5.96 10.45
CA ALA A 46 -1.54 5.94 10.23
C ALA A 46 -2.04 7.33 9.88
N THR A 47 -3.08 7.39 9.08
CA THR A 47 -3.76 8.64 8.73
C THR A 47 -5.25 8.46 8.83
N THR A 48 -5.95 9.58 8.99
CA THR A 48 -7.40 9.60 8.85
C THR A 48 -7.74 10.42 7.62
N SER A 49 -8.73 9.97 6.89
CA SER A 49 -9.25 10.72 5.75
C SER A 49 -10.76 10.85 5.88
N GLU A 50 -11.28 11.91 5.33
CA GLU A 50 -12.71 12.20 5.35
C GLU A 50 -13.14 12.58 3.95
N ASN A 51 -14.20 11.93 3.48
CA ASN A 51 -14.77 12.20 2.16
C ASN A 51 -16.25 12.53 2.34
N ILE A 52 -16.66 13.67 1.82
CA ILE A 52 -18.06 14.11 1.86
C ILE A 52 -18.64 13.95 0.47
N GLN A 53 -19.65 13.11 0.33
CA GLN A 53 -20.32 12.87 -0.93
C GLN A 53 -21.82 12.75 -0.69
N LYS A 54 -22.62 13.62 -1.32
CA LYS A 54 -24.10 13.64 -1.22
C LYS A 54 -24.60 13.66 0.23
N ASP A 55 -24.03 14.52 1.06
CA ASP A 55 -24.35 14.66 2.49
C ASP A 55 -23.96 13.46 3.35
N ILE A 56 -23.21 12.49 2.78
CA ILE A 56 -22.66 11.36 3.52
C ILE A 56 -21.19 11.66 3.82
N ILE A 57 -20.82 11.58 5.09
CA ILE A 57 -19.45 11.75 5.54
C ILE A 57 -18.83 10.38 5.73
N ASN A 58 -17.85 10.04 4.90
CA ASN A 58 -17.07 8.82 5.03
C ASN A 58 -15.74 9.16 5.70
N ARG A 59 -15.49 8.54 6.85
CA ARG A 59 -14.24 8.69 7.57
C ARG A 59 -13.48 7.39 7.52
N HIS A 60 -12.21 7.48 7.12
CA HIS A 60 -11.33 6.33 7.01
C HIS A 60 -10.13 6.49 7.93
N TYR A 61 -9.80 5.42 8.63
CA TYR A 61 -8.56 5.29 9.37
C TYR A 61 -7.67 4.33 8.59
N ASN A 62 -6.51 4.81 8.16
CA ASN A 62 -5.60 4.05 7.31
C ASN A 62 -4.33 3.73 8.08
N GLU A 63 -3.98 2.47 8.16
CA GLU A 63 -2.72 2.01 8.75
C GLU A 63 -1.78 1.58 7.63
N TYR A 64 -0.50 1.95 7.76
CA TYR A 64 0.51 1.66 6.75
C TYR A 64 1.57 0.73 7.33
N TYR A 65 1.93 -0.28 6.55
CA TYR A 65 2.89 -1.32 6.94
C TYR A 65 3.94 -1.52 5.87
N ILE A 66 5.16 -1.81 6.32
CA ILE A 66 6.22 -2.33 5.45
C ILE A 66 6.27 -3.83 5.67
N VAL A 67 6.41 -4.58 4.60
CA VAL A 67 6.56 -6.05 4.65
C VAL A 67 8.04 -6.39 4.51
N HIS A 68 8.55 -7.10 5.51
CA HIS A 68 9.92 -7.61 5.52
C HIS A 68 9.92 -9.07 5.09
N LYS A 69 9.93 -9.30 3.78
CA LYS A 69 9.91 -10.63 3.20
C LYS A 69 10.52 -10.59 1.80
N ASP A 70 11.39 -11.53 1.52
CA ASP A 70 11.89 -11.71 0.16
C ASP A 70 10.80 -12.36 -0.70
N ILE A 71 10.34 -11.65 -1.71
CA ILE A 71 9.27 -12.11 -2.59
C ILE A 71 9.77 -12.08 -4.02
N ASP A 72 9.70 -13.26 -4.69
CA ASP A 72 9.97 -13.36 -6.10
C ASP A 72 8.69 -12.99 -6.87
N LEU A 73 8.81 -12.17 -7.91
CA LEU A 73 7.67 -11.81 -8.75
C LEU A 73 7.01 -13.04 -9.39
N ASN A 74 7.76 -14.10 -9.61
CA ASN A 74 7.23 -15.37 -10.16
C ASN A 74 6.28 -16.07 -9.19
N ASP A 75 6.36 -15.76 -7.89
CA ASP A 75 5.49 -16.34 -6.86
C ASP A 75 4.23 -15.51 -6.61
N ILE A 76 4.09 -14.38 -7.30
CA ILE A 76 2.94 -13.49 -7.16
C ILE A 76 1.87 -13.89 -8.18
N THR A 77 0.63 -14.06 -7.68
CA THR A 77 -0.55 -14.27 -8.50
C THR A 77 -1.48 -13.09 -8.31
N ILE A 78 -1.58 -12.23 -9.29
CA ILE A 78 -2.39 -11.01 -9.19
C ILE A 78 -3.88 -11.31 -9.33
N GLN A 79 -4.69 -10.53 -8.60
CA GLN A 79 -6.14 -10.49 -8.76
C GLN A 79 -6.45 -9.54 -9.92
N GLU A 80 -6.69 -10.08 -11.10
CA GLU A 80 -6.72 -9.32 -12.36
C GLU A 80 -7.74 -8.17 -12.41
N ASP A 81 -8.86 -8.31 -11.71
CA ASP A 81 -9.89 -7.27 -11.65
C ASP A 81 -9.52 -6.12 -10.70
N GLU A 82 -8.54 -6.30 -9.82
CA GLU A 82 -8.06 -5.28 -8.88
C GLU A 82 -6.64 -4.81 -9.19
N VAL A 83 -5.80 -5.68 -9.74
CA VAL A 83 -4.38 -5.43 -9.99
C VAL A 83 -4.04 -5.67 -11.45
N GLN A 84 -3.49 -4.67 -12.13
CA GLN A 84 -3.07 -4.78 -13.53
C GLN A 84 -1.68 -5.38 -13.67
N GLU A 85 -0.76 -4.94 -12.82
CA GLU A 85 0.66 -5.30 -12.91
C GLU A 85 1.35 -5.07 -11.57
N VAL A 86 2.36 -5.87 -11.26
CA VAL A 86 3.29 -5.62 -10.16
C VAL A 86 4.69 -5.49 -10.71
N LYS A 87 5.48 -4.60 -10.11
CA LYS A 87 6.84 -4.32 -10.55
C LYS A 87 7.70 -3.91 -9.37
N TRP A 88 8.95 -4.35 -9.38
CA TRP A 88 9.96 -3.85 -8.46
C TRP A 88 10.43 -2.47 -8.88
N PHE A 89 10.49 -1.56 -7.93
CA PHE A 89 11.08 -0.24 -8.14
C PHE A 89 12.32 -0.09 -7.25
N ASN A 90 13.36 0.48 -7.82
CA ASN A 90 14.48 0.94 -7.03
C ASN A 90 14.03 2.10 -6.12
N VAL A 91 14.50 2.15 -4.88
CA VAL A 91 14.10 3.18 -3.92
C VAL A 91 14.37 4.59 -4.45
N GLU A 92 15.54 4.80 -5.07
CA GLU A 92 15.88 6.12 -5.63
C GLU A 92 14.96 6.51 -6.78
N GLU A 93 14.57 5.57 -7.63
CA GLU A 93 13.62 5.79 -8.70
C GLU A 93 12.24 6.17 -8.14
N LEU A 94 11.79 5.46 -7.11
CA LEU A 94 10.51 5.77 -6.46
C LEU A 94 10.51 7.16 -5.85
N LYS A 95 11.59 7.54 -5.18
CA LYS A 95 11.73 8.90 -4.61
C LYS A 95 11.60 9.97 -5.68
N LYS A 96 12.25 9.77 -6.83
CA LYS A 96 12.15 10.70 -7.96
C LYS A 96 10.73 10.83 -8.48
N ARG A 97 9.99 9.71 -8.56
CA ARG A 97 8.61 9.72 -9.01
C ARG A 97 7.70 10.44 -8.03
N VAL A 98 7.91 10.24 -6.74
CA VAL A 98 7.14 10.94 -5.69
C VAL A 98 7.41 12.45 -5.72
N ASP A 99 8.68 12.84 -5.92
CA ASP A 99 9.07 14.26 -5.90
C ASP A 99 8.70 15.00 -7.18
N ASN A 100 8.78 14.35 -8.34
CA ASN A 100 8.74 15.02 -9.64
C ASN A 100 7.59 14.60 -10.55
N ASN A 101 6.90 13.50 -10.26
CA ASN A 101 5.99 12.92 -11.25
C ASN A 101 4.82 12.18 -10.57
N PHE A 102 4.05 12.92 -9.79
CA PHE A 102 2.87 12.39 -9.12
C PHE A 102 1.78 11.88 -10.06
N GLU A 103 1.81 12.26 -11.35
CA GLU A 103 0.78 11.88 -12.31
C GLU A 103 0.69 10.36 -12.52
N GLU A 104 1.78 9.64 -12.31
CA GLU A 104 1.83 8.19 -12.45
C GLU A 104 1.46 7.43 -11.17
N LEU A 105 1.23 8.16 -10.07
CA LEU A 105 0.96 7.59 -8.76
C LEU A 105 -0.47 7.93 -8.32
N THR A 106 -1.01 7.10 -7.44
CA THR A 106 -2.29 7.45 -6.81
C THR A 106 -2.14 8.68 -5.92
N ASP A 107 -3.23 9.34 -5.61
CA ASP A 107 -3.26 10.59 -4.84
C ASP A 107 -3.08 10.39 -3.32
N LYS A 108 -2.56 9.26 -2.90
CA LYS A 108 -2.27 8.92 -1.50
C LYS A 108 -0.99 9.62 -1.02
N VAL A 109 -1.00 10.95 -1.04
CA VAL A 109 0.19 11.79 -0.78
C VAL A 109 0.85 11.46 0.56
N GLU A 110 0.05 11.32 1.61
CA GLU A 110 0.56 11.05 2.96
C GLU A 110 1.26 9.69 3.04
N LEU A 111 0.71 8.68 2.37
CA LEU A 111 1.32 7.35 2.30
C LEU A 111 2.69 7.42 1.61
N TRP A 112 2.76 8.09 0.46
CA TRP A 112 4.03 8.24 -0.27
C TRP A 112 5.07 8.96 0.57
N HIS A 113 4.68 9.99 1.32
CA HIS A 113 5.58 10.71 2.22
C HIS A 113 6.07 9.82 3.38
N TYR A 114 5.21 9.00 3.98
CA TYR A 114 5.61 8.04 5.01
C TYR A 114 6.63 7.03 4.48
N LEU A 115 6.41 6.51 3.27
CA LEU A 115 7.33 5.56 2.65
C LEU A 115 8.70 6.19 2.40
N ILE A 116 8.74 7.39 1.83
CA ILE A 116 10.00 8.07 1.54
C ILE A 116 10.76 8.38 2.84
N LYS A 117 10.05 8.83 3.85
CA LYS A 117 10.64 9.11 5.17
C LYS A 117 11.22 7.85 5.80
N TYR A 118 10.52 6.73 5.69
CA TYR A 118 11.01 5.43 6.15
C TYR A 118 12.31 5.06 5.45
N PHE A 119 12.35 5.14 4.12
CA PHE A 119 13.53 4.79 3.34
C PHE A 119 14.71 5.69 3.66
N ASP A 120 14.49 7.00 3.83
CA ASP A 120 15.57 7.94 4.18
C ASP A 120 16.16 7.65 5.56
N PHE A 121 15.35 7.18 6.49
CA PHE A 121 15.77 6.94 7.87
C PHE A 121 16.45 5.58 8.05
N PHE A 122 15.90 4.52 7.46
CA PHE A 122 16.30 3.14 7.72
C PHE A 122 17.16 2.49 6.63
N LEU A 123 17.15 3.01 5.41
CA LEU A 123 17.81 2.39 4.26
C LEU A 123 18.92 3.27 3.67
N LYS A 124 19.63 3.95 4.51
CA LYS A 124 20.76 4.78 4.08
C LYS A 124 21.95 3.95 3.62
#